data_33c7e310549d9ed624bc959f353457f3
#
_entry.id   33c7e310549d9ed624bc959f353457f3
#
_cell.length_a   1.000
_cell.length_b   1.000
_cell.length_c   1.000
_cell.angle_alpha   90.00
_cell.angle_beta   90.00
_cell.angle_gamma   90.00
#
_symmetry.space_group_name_H-M   'P 1'
#
loop_
_entity.id
_entity.type
_entity.pdbx_description
1 polymer ?
#
loop_
_entity_poly.entity_id
_entity_poly.type
_entity_poly.pdbx_seq_one_letter_code
_entity_poly.pdbx_strand_id
1 'polypeptide(L)'
;MPYALGVVDLLIVIFFATHVLRTGRPWYWIMIMTMAPFLGSLIYFISEYLPEMRYSRGGRKVLRAVEAAVDPNRAMREAETEFERSPTAANRAALAAALSAAGSYDEAIKHYDECASGSYAKDVHFVRSLAATNLLAERWSAARASYERLFALGKDARQPDDDLGYAFALARLGDGSADAAFQHAVTTANGPVARCRYAQYLDESGRRHEARELYEQVVKEGRLAPAHTRDLHKAWYRLAADALKTP
;
A
#
# COMPACT_ATOMS: atom_id res chain seq x y z
N MET A 1 -14.90 -36.17 15.01
CA MET A 1 -15.23 -34.73 14.97
C MET A 1 -15.29 -34.05 16.35
N PRO A 2 -15.78 -34.61 17.47
CA PRO A 2 -15.85 -33.89 18.74
C PRO A 2 -14.49 -33.50 19.35
N TYR A 3 -13.46 -34.32 19.16
CA TYR A 3 -12.12 -34.06 19.70
C TYR A 3 -11.41 -32.83 19.10
N ALA A 4 -11.68 -32.52 17.83
CA ALA A 4 -11.08 -31.37 17.16
C ALA A 4 -11.58 -30.04 17.75
N LEU A 5 -12.86 -29.95 18.13
CA LEU A 5 -13.45 -28.77 18.76
C LEU A 5 -12.84 -28.55 20.16
N GLY A 6 -12.65 -29.61 20.94
CA GLY A 6 -12.04 -29.51 22.29
C GLY A 6 -10.57 -29.05 22.24
N VAL A 7 -9.81 -29.48 21.23
CA VAL A 7 -8.41 -29.03 21.07
C VAL A 7 -8.36 -27.54 20.69
N VAL A 8 -9.23 -27.08 19.79
CA VAL A 8 -9.29 -25.67 19.40
C VAL A 8 -9.67 -24.78 20.59
N ASP A 9 -10.66 -25.21 21.39
CA ASP A 9 -11.09 -24.48 22.57
C ASP A 9 -9.99 -24.38 23.62
N LEU A 10 -9.27 -25.47 23.85
CA LEU A 10 -8.10 -25.50 24.74
C LEU A 10 -7.00 -24.53 24.27
N LEU A 11 -6.71 -24.49 22.99
CA LEU A 11 -5.73 -23.55 22.41
C LEU A 11 -6.15 -22.08 22.59
N ILE A 12 -7.43 -21.79 22.43
CA ILE A 12 -8.00 -20.43 22.67
C ILE A 12 -7.83 -20.04 24.13
N VAL A 13 -8.16 -20.94 25.08
CA VAL A 13 -8.01 -20.69 26.50
C VAL A 13 -6.54 -20.46 26.87
N ILE A 14 -5.62 -21.27 26.35
CA ILE A 14 -4.17 -21.11 26.59
C ILE A 14 -3.70 -19.75 26.01
N PHE A 15 -4.13 -19.38 24.84
CA PHE A 15 -3.79 -18.09 24.24
C PHE A 15 -4.22 -16.91 25.11
N PHE A 16 -5.48 -16.88 25.55
CA PHE A 16 -5.98 -15.80 26.41
C PHE A 16 -5.40 -15.85 27.83
N ALA A 17 -5.16 -17.03 28.39
CA ALA A 17 -4.48 -17.15 29.68
C ALA A 17 -3.06 -16.56 29.62
N THR A 18 -2.31 -16.83 28.58
CA THR A 18 -0.98 -16.23 28.40
C THR A 18 -1.08 -14.72 28.21
N HIS A 19 -2.13 -14.21 27.55
CA HIS A 19 -2.39 -12.79 27.41
C HIS A 19 -2.70 -12.13 28.76
N VAL A 20 -3.56 -12.72 29.60
CA VAL A 20 -3.86 -12.27 30.98
C VAL A 20 -2.57 -12.11 31.78
N LEU A 21 -1.70 -13.16 31.77
CA LEU A 21 -0.45 -13.15 32.51
C LEU A 21 0.54 -12.09 32.02
N ARG A 22 0.62 -11.86 30.70
CA ARG A 22 1.53 -10.87 30.10
C ARG A 22 1.07 -9.42 30.31
N THR A 23 -0.23 -9.18 30.36
CA THR A 23 -0.80 -7.84 30.50
C THR A 23 -1.10 -7.45 31.94
N GLY A 24 -0.83 -8.35 32.92
CA GLY A 24 -1.07 -8.11 34.34
C GLY A 24 -2.54 -7.99 34.69
N ARG A 25 -3.43 -8.58 33.90
CA ARG A 25 -4.88 -8.58 34.17
C ARG A 25 -5.21 -9.47 35.38
N PRO A 26 -6.34 -9.23 36.08
CA PRO A 26 -6.74 -10.01 37.21
C PRO A 26 -6.86 -11.51 36.86
N TRP A 27 -6.31 -12.36 37.72
CA TRP A 27 -6.24 -13.81 37.52
C TRP A 27 -7.63 -14.50 37.45
N TYR A 28 -8.69 -13.89 37.99
CA TYR A 28 -10.04 -14.44 37.89
C TYR A 28 -10.50 -14.70 36.46
N TRP A 29 -9.94 -13.97 35.44
CA TRP A 29 -10.23 -14.24 34.04
C TRP A 29 -9.83 -15.66 33.63
N ILE A 30 -8.70 -16.16 34.14
CA ILE A 30 -8.26 -17.53 33.85
C ILE A 30 -9.27 -18.53 34.43
N MET A 31 -9.80 -18.27 35.64
CA MET A 31 -10.80 -19.11 36.27
C MET A 31 -12.12 -19.12 35.46
N ILE A 32 -12.57 -17.96 34.99
CA ILE A 32 -13.79 -17.87 34.16
C ILE A 32 -13.62 -18.66 32.85
N MET A 33 -12.46 -18.52 32.20
CA MET A 33 -12.17 -19.24 30.95
C MET A 33 -12.04 -20.76 31.14
N THR A 34 -11.58 -21.21 32.30
CA THR A 34 -11.49 -22.65 32.59
C THR A 34 -12.83 -23.27 33.01
N MET A 35 -13.72 -22.52 33.69
CA MET A 35 -15.08 -22.98 34.04
C MET A 35 -16.02 -23.03 32.84
N ALA A 36 -15.91 -22.10 31.93
CA ALA A 36 -16.73 -22.00 30.74
C ALA A 36 -15.85 -21.63 29.53
N PRO A 37 -15.08 -22.58 28.96
CA PRO A 37 -14.00 -22.29 28.03
C PRO A 37 -14.43 -21.41 26.85
N PHE A 38 -15.48 -21.79 26.14
CA PHE A 38 -15.96 -21.03 24.98
C PHE A 38 -16.57 -19.67 25.41
N LEU A 39 -17.49 -19.67 26.37
CA LEU A 39 -18.20 -18.47 26.80
C LEU A 39 -17.26 -17.50 27.54
N GLY A 40 -16.41 -18.01 28.42
CA GLY A 40 -15.42 -17.23 29.17
C GLY A 40 -14.39 -16.59 28.24
N SER A 41 -13.91 -17.34 27.25
CA SER A 41 -12.99 -16.81 26.22
C SER A 41 -13.65 -15.75 25.36
N LEU A 42 -14.93 -15.92 25.01
CA LEU A 42 -15.69 -14.94 24.21
C LEU A 42 -15.91 -13.64 25.00
N ILE A 43 -16.29 -13.75 26.26
CA ILE A 43 -16.49 -12.57 27.14
C ILE A 43 -15.17 -11.83 27.33
N TYR A 44 -14.08 -12.55 27.61
CA TYR A 44 -12.74 -11.96 27.73
C TYR A 44 -12.30 -11.27 26.42
N PHE A 45 -12.54 -11.90 25.29
CA PHE A 45 -12.24 -11.32 23.99
C PHE A 45 -12.96 -9.98 23.77
N ILE A 46 -14.26 -9.93 24.05
CA ILE A 46 -15.07 -8.72 23.84
C ILE A 46 -14.74 -7.62 24.86
N SER A 47 -14.56 -7.98 26.15
CA SER A 47 -14.44 -7.00 27.23
C SER A 47 -13.03 -6.45 27.41
N GLU A 48 -12.01 -7.27 27.18
CA GLU A 48 -10.62 -6.94 27.48
C GLU A 48 -9.71 -6.91 26.22
N TYR A 49 -9.76 -7.97 25.43
CA TYR A 49 -8.85 -8.12 24.30
C TYR A 49 -9.21 -7.20 23.11
N LEU A 50 -10.47 -7.09 22.76
CA LEU A 50 -10.94 -6.28 21.63
C LEU A 50 -10.73 -4.76 21.86
N PRO A 51 -11.00 -4.17 23.03
CA PRO A 51 -10.66 -2.79 23.33
C PRO A 51 -9.14 -2.54 23.22
N GLU A 52 -8.32 -3.43 23.78
CA GLU A 52 -6.87 -3.28 23.71
C GLU A 52 -6.34 -3.35 22.27
N MET A 53 -6.88 -4.23 21.43
CA MET A 53 -6.58 -4.28 20.01
C MET A 53 -6.85 -2.96 19.30
N ARG A 54 -7.95 -2.25 19.62
CA ARG A 54 -8.30 -0.96 19.01
C ARG A 54 -7.21 0.10 19.22
N TYR A 55 -6.48 0.04 20.32
CA TYR A 55 -5.40 0.98 20.65
C TYR A 55 -4.03 0.52 20.12
N SER A 56 -3.87 -0.76 19.80
CA SER A 56 -2.62 -1.29 19.24
C SER A 56 -2.43 -0.90 17.77
N ARG A 57 -1.17 -0.71 17.33
CA ARG A 57 -0.86 -0.44 15.91
C ARG A 57 -1.29 -1.58 15.00
N GLY A 58 -1.15 -2.82 15.46
CA GLY A 58 -1.56 -4.02 14.71
C GLY A 58 -3.08 -4.17 14.62
N GLY A 59 -3.77 -3.99 15.73
CA GLY A 59 -5.24 -4.10 15.80
C GLY A 59 -5.95 -3.05 14.96
N ARG A 60 -5.44 -1.82 14.92
CA ARG A 60 -5.97 -0.78 14.02
C ARG A 60 -5.87 -1.16 12.55
N LYS A 61 -4.79 -1.85 12.13
CA LYS A 61 -4.67 -2.37 10.77
C LYS A 61 -5.72 -3.44 10.47
N VAL A 62 -5.91 -4.38 11.41
CA VAL A 62 -6.90 -5.46 11.26
C VAL A 62 -8.32 -4.88 11.23
N LEU A 63 -8.66 -3.98 12.15
CA LEU A 63 -9.98 -3.34 12.18
C LEU A 63 -10.26 -2.57 10.88
N ARG A 64 -9.31 -1.78 10.39
CA ARG A 64 -9.45 -1.09 9.09
C ARG A 64 -9.62 -2.06 7.92
N ALA A 65 -8.90 -3.18 7.93
CA ALA A 65 -9.05 -4.20 6.90
C ALA A 65 -10.43 -4.87 6.95
N VAL A 66 -10.96 -5.15 8.15
CA VAL A 66 -12.30 -5.69 8.34
C VAL A 66 -13.37 -4.66 7.94
N GLU A 67 -13.23 -3.41 8.36
CA GLU A 67 -14.13 -2.31 7.97
C GLU A 67 -14.16 -2.13 6.45
N ALA A 68 -12.99 -2.12 5.80
CA ALA A 68 -12.88 -2.03 4.35
C ALA A 68 -13.47 -3.25 3.62
N ALA A 69 -13.41 -4.45 4.22
CA ALA A 69 -14.02 -5.64 3.65
C ALA A 69 -15.54 -5.67 3.80
N VAL A 70 -16.08 -5.11 4.89
CA VAL A 70 -17.52 -5.03 5.15
C VAL A 70 -18.17 -3.89 4.37
N ASP A 71 -17.51 -2.76 4.27
CA ASP A 71 -18.02 -1.57 3.56
C ASP A 71 -16.87 -0.84 2.83
N PRO A 72 -16.51 -1.31 1.64
CA PRO A 72 -15.41 -0.73 0.85
C PRO A 72 -15.66 0.74 0.44
N ASN A 73 -16.92 1.15 0.37
CA ASN A 73 -17.29 2.50 -0.06
C ASN A 73 -17.48 3.50 1.10
N ARG A 74 -17.26 3.06 2.34
CA ARG A 74 -17.44 3.92 3.52
C ARG A 74 -16.55 5.15 3.48
N ALA A 75 -15.27 4.96 3.19
CA ALA A 75 -14.30 6.07 3.11
C ALA A 75 -14.69 7.10 2.05
N MET A 76 -15.23 6.64 0.92
CA MET A 76 -15.71 7.52 -0.15
C MET A 76 -16.92 8.34 0.32
N ARG A 77 -17.94 7.70 0.91
CA ARG A 77 -19.14 8.41 1.43
C ARG A 77 -18.80 9.41 2.55
N GLU A 78 -17.88 9.05 3.44
CA GLU A 78 -17.42 9.96 4.50
C GLU A 78 -16.70 11.18 3.89
N ALA A 79 -15.82 10.98 2.90
CA ALA A 79 -15.12 12.05 2.22
C ALA A 79 -16.07 12.95 1.40
N GLU A 80 -17.08 12.37 0.76
CA GLU A 80 -18.14 13.10 0.05
C GLU A 80 -18.95 14.00 1.01
N THR A 81 -19.41 13.44 2.13
CA THR A 81 -20.13 14.19 3.16
C THR A 81 -19.30 15.35 3.72
N GLU A 82 -17.99 15.13 3.99
CA GLU A 82 -17.10 16.19 4.47
C GLU A 82 -16.84 17.26 3.39
N PHE A 83 -16.74 16.87 2.14
CA PHE A 83 -16.61 17.82 1.05
C PHE A 83 -17.89 18.65 0.84
N GLU A 84 -19.09 18.04 0.93
CA GLU A 84 -20.36 18.76 0.87
C GLU A 84 -20.51 19.76 2.02
N ARG A 85 -20.12 19.35 3.25
CA ARG A 85 -20.17 20.22 4.43
C ARG A 85 -19.19 21.39 4.33
N SER A 86 -18.01 21.18 3.80
CA SER A 86 -16.94 22.17 3.71
C SER A 86 -16.14 21.98 2.42
N PRO A 87 -16.50 22.68 1.32
CA PRO A 87 -15.91 22.51 0.01
C PRO A 87 -14.52 23.18 -0.11
N THR A 88 -13.58 22.73 0.71
CA THR A 88 -12.17 23.16 0.66
C THR A 88 -11.36 22.32 -0.32
N ALA A 89 -10.21 22.84 -0.77
CA ALA A 89 -9.29 22.09 -1.61
C ALA A 89 -8.78 20.80 -0.91
N ALA A 90 -8.60 20.85 0.41
CA ALA A 90 -8.18 19.69 1.20
C ALA A 90 -9.25 18.59 1.22
N ASN A 91 -10.52 18.94 1.46
CA ASN A 91 -11.62 17.97 1.48
C ASN A 91 -11.90 17.43 0.06
N ARG A 92 -11.77 18.28 -0.97
CA ARG A 92 -11.86 17.84 -2.36
C ARG A 92 -10.76 16.83 -2.71
N ALA A 93 -9.53 17.07 -2.29
CA ALA A 93 -8.44 16.13 -2.50
C ALA A 93 -8.63 14.83 -1.70
N ALA A 94 -9.20 14.89 -0.50
CA ALA A 94 -9.54 13.70 0.27
C ALA A 94 -10.63 12.85 -0.43
N LEU A 95 -11.66 13.49 -0.99
CA LEU A 95 -12.66 12.82 -1.83
C LEU A 95 -12.02 12.19 -3.06
N ALA A 96 -11.17 12.93 -3.77
CA ALA A 96 -10.44 12.41 -4.94
C ALA A 96 -9.58 11.19 -4.59
N ALA A 97 -8.91 11.21 -3.42
CA ALA A 97 -8.12 10.06 -2.94
C ALA A 97 -9.01 8.84 -2.65
N ALA A 98 -10.17 9.04 -2.04
CA ALA A 98 -11.12 7.97 -1.75
C ALA A 98 -11.73 7.38 -3.04
N LEU A 99 -12.08 8.23 -4.02
CA LEU A 99 -12.54 7.81 -5.34
C LEU A 99 -11.46 7.02 -6.09
N SER A 100 -10.21 7.48 -6.06
CA SER A 100 -9.08 6.77 -6.67
C SER A 100 -8.86 5.40 -6.02
N ALA A 101 -8.96 5.30 -4.71
CA ALA A 101 -8.85 4.03 -3.97
C ALA A 101 -10.01 3.07 -4.29
N ALA A 102 -11.19 3.59 -4.60
CA ALA A 102 -12.36 2.82 -5.04
C ALA A 102 -12.32 2.43 -6.54
N GLY A 103 -11.31 2.90 -7.31
CA GLY A 103 -11.19 2.65 -8.74
C GLY A 103 -11.97 3.60 -9.63
N SER A 104 -12.67 4.60 -9.06
CA SER A 104 -13.41 5.66 -9.78
C SER A 104 -12.42 6.75 -10.26
N TYR A 105 -11.46 6.33 -11.10
CA TYR A 105 -10.34 7.19 -11.50
C TYR A 105 -10.78 8.44 -12.26
N ASP A 106 -11.79 8.35 -13.12
CA ASP A 106 -12.26 9.46 -13.93
C ASP A 106 -12.83 10.60 -13.08
N GLU A 107 -13.55 10.26 -12.03
CA GLU A 107 -14.08 11.22 -11.06
C GLU A 107 -12.95 11.79 -10.18
N ALA A 108 -12.06 10.93 -9.72
CA ALA A 108 -10.91 11.34 -8.95
C ALA A 108 -10.02 12.34 -9.70
N ILE A 109 -9.78 12.10 -11.00
CA ILE A 109 -9.02 13.02 -11.87
C ILE A 109 -9.67 14.39 -11.97
N LYS A 110 -10.99 14.46 -12.14
CA LYS A 110 -11.70 15.75 -12.19
C LYS A 110 -11.49 16.56 -10.90
N HIS A 111 -11.64 15.90 -9.75
CA HIS A 111 -11.43 16.56 -8.47
C HIS A 111 -9.98 16.98 -8.24
N TYR A 112 -9.00 16.14 -8.62
CA TYR A 112 -7.59 16.51 -8.51
C TYR A 112 -7.20 17.60 -9.49
N ASP A 113 -7.75 17.63 -10.70
CA ASP A 113 -7.47 18.69 -11.69
C ASP A 113 -7.97 20.05 -11.18
N GLU A 114 -9.16 20.09 -10.58
CA GLU A 114 -9.65 21.29 -9.92
C GLU A 114 -8.77 21.70 -8.72
N CYS A 115 -8.28 20.74 -7.91
CA CYS A 115 -7.33 21.03 -6.84
C CYS A 115 -5.99 21.57 -7.39
N ALA A 116 -5.50 21.01 -8.49
CA ALA A 116 -4.25 21.39 -9.13
C ALA A 116 -4.40 22.61 -10.07
N SER A 117 -5.43 23.43 -9.90
CA SER A 117 -5.70 24.62 -10.70
C SER A 117 -5.69 25.91 -9.87
N GLY A 118 -5.79 27.06 -10.52
CA GLY A 118 -5.89 28.37 -9.87
C GLY A 118 -4.76 28.64 -8.87
N SER A 119 -5.11 29.02 -7.66
CA SER A 119 -4.14 29.36 -6.60
C SER A 119 -3.27 28.17 -6.16
N TYR A 120 -3.74 26.95 -6.35
CA TYR A 120 -3.04 25.70 -5.98
C TYR A 120 -2.36 25.02 -7.18
N ALA A 121 -2.28 25.69 -8.33
CA ALA A 121 -1.67 25.14 -9.54
C ALA A 121 -0.21 24.66 -9.36
N LYS A 122 0.49 25.17 -8.34
CA LYS A 122 1.86 24.80 -8.00
C LYS A 122 1.97 23.96 -6.73
N ASP A 123 0.83 23.49 -6.20
CA ASP A 123 0.86 22.61 -5.04
C ASP A 123 1.37 21.21 -5.43
N VAL A 124 2.52 20.85 -4.88
CA VAL A 124 3.23 19.59 -5.17
C VAL A 124 2.37 18.37 -4.86
N HIS A 125 1.58 18.42 -3.78
CA HIS A 125 0.75 17.28 -3.38
C HIS A 125 -0.37 17.03 -4.38
N PHE A 126 -1.08 18.07 -4.81
CA PHE A 126 -2.19 17.94 -5.75
C PHE A 126 -1.71 17.53 -7.15
N VAL A 127 -0.62 18.14 -7.63
CA VAL A 127 -0.06 17.78 -8.95
C VAL A 127 0.46 16.34 -8.95
N ARG A 128 1.12 15.88 -7.87
CA ARG A 128 1.56 14.49 -7.73
C ARG A 128 0.39 13.53 -7.70
N SER A 129 -0.65 13.83 -6.93
CA SER A 129 -1.84 12.98 -6.83
C SER A 129 -2.55 12.87 -8.18
N LEU A 130 -2.65 13.97 -8.93
CA LEU A 130 -3.17 13.96 -10.29
C LEU A 130 -2.34 13.07 -11.23
N ALA A 131 -1.00 13.19 -11.17
CA ALA A 131 -0.11 12.37 -11.99
C ALA A 131 -0.26 10.88 -11.68
N ALA A 132 -0.25 10.52 -10.40
CA ALA A 132 -0.42 9.13 -9.94
C ALA A 132 -1.81 8.57 -10.33
N THR A 133 -2.87 9.37 -10.21
CA THR A 133 -4.22 8.93 -10.57
C THR A 133 -4.38 8.77 -12.09
N ASN A 134 -3.80 9.66 -12.91
CA ASN A 134 -3.75 9.47 -14.35
C ASN A 134 -3.00 8.19 -14.75
N LEU A 135 -1.92 7.85 -14.02
CA LEU A 135 -1.18 6.61 -14.23
C LEU A 135 -2.03 5.38 -13.92
N LEU A 136 -2.76 5.39 -12.80
CA LEU A 136 -3.69 4.31 -12.42
C LEU A 136 -4.86 4.16 -13.38
N ALA A 137 -5.33 5.28 -13.96
CA ALA A 137 -6.38 5.31 -14.96
C ALA A 137 -5.88 4.91 -16.37
N GLU A 138 -4.62 4.52 -16.50
CA GLU A 138 -3.97 4.21 -17.79
C GLU A 138 -4.01 5.38 -18.80
N ARG A 139 -4.18 6.61 -18.33
CA ARG A 139 -4.14 7.82 -19.14
C ARG A 139 -2.71 8.29 -19.34
N TRP A 140 -1.93 7.50 -20.08
CA TRP A 140 -0.47 7.62 -20.17
C TRP A 140 0.03 9.00 -20.56
N SER A 141 -0.59 9.62 -21.55
CA SER A 141 -0.21 10.98 -22.00
C SER A 141 -0.50 12.04 -20.94
N ALA A 142 -1.62 11.93 -20.22
CA ALA A 142 -1.98 12.84 -19.15
C ALA A 142 -1.09 12.62 -17.91
N ALA A 143 -0.75 11.37 -17.60
CA ALA A 143 0.21 11.03 -16.55
C ALA A 143 1.58 11.64 -16.84
N ARG A 144 2.13 11.43 -18.05
CA ARG A 144 3.38 12.06 -18.50
C ARG A 144 3.36 13.58 -18.29
N ALA A 145 2.35 14.27 -18.85
CA ALA A 145 2.24 15.72 -18.72
C ALA A 145 2.15 16.20 -17.27
N SER A 146 1.44 15.45 -16.42
CA SER A 146 1.32 15.78 -15.00
C SER A 146 2.63 15.58 -14.24
N TYR A 147 3.42 14.54 -14.56
CA TYR A 147 4.76 14.36 -14.00
C TYR A 147 5.75 15.41 -14.48
N GLU A 148 5.73 15.77 -15.77
CA GLU A 148 6.56 16.86 -16.32
C GLU A 148 6.24 18.19 -15.62
N ARG A 149 4.96 18.47 -15.39
CA ARG A 149 4.52 19.63 -14.60
C ARG A 149 5.02 19.56 -13.15
N LEU A 150 4.95 18.40 -12.49
CA LEU A 150 5.48 18.18 -11.14
C LEU A 150 6.99 18.47 -11.10
N PHE A 151 7.75 17.96 -12.04
CA PHE A 151 9.19 18.15 -12.10
C PHE A 151 9.61 19.62 -12.36
N ALA A 152 8.78 20.38 -13.09
CA ALA A 152 8.97 21.80 -13.30
C ALA A 152 8.77 22.65 -12.02
N LEU A 153 8.15 22.10 -10.96
CA LEU A 153 8.02 22.79 -9.67
C LEU A 153 9.32 22.84 -8.88
N GLY A 154 10.32 22.05 -9.24
CA GLY A 154 11.66 22.07 -8.63
C GLY A 154 12.14 20.70 -8.20
N LYS A 155 13.43 20.61 -7.89
CA LYS A 155 14.05 19.33 -7.50
C LYS A 155 13.50 18.76 -6.19
N ASP A 156 13.15 19.61 -5.23
CA ASP A 156 12.60 19.20 -3.94
C ASP A 156 11.15 18.65 -4.05
N ALA A 157 10.48 18.97 -5.15
CA ALA A 157 9.17 18.42 -5.45
C ALA A 157 9.21 16.99 -6.00
N ARG A 158 10.37 16.50 -6.40
CA ARG A 158 10.53 15.22 -7.09
C ARG A 158 10.86 14.11 -6.08
N GLN A 159 10.13 13.02 -6.13
CA GLN A 159 10.36 11.82 -5.32
C GLN A 159 10.72 10.63 -6.21
N PRO A 160 11.44 9.62 -5.68
CA PRO A 160 11.82 8.43 -6.46
C PRO A 160 10.63 7.68 -7.09
N ASP A 161 9.48 7.66 -6.40
CA ASP A 161 8.27 7.02 -6.93
C ASP A 161 7.67 7.82 -8.10
N ASP A 162 7.85 9.15 -8.14
CA ASP A 162 7.45 9.99 -9.26
C ASP A 162 8.29 9.68 -10.51
N ASP A 163 9.61 9.44 -10.33
CA ASP A 163 10.51 9.03 -11.41
C ASP A 163 10.09 7.71 -12.02
N LEU A 164 9.74 6.76 -11.18
CA LEU A 164 9.28 5.45 -11.61
C LEU A 164 7.93 5.53 -12.35
N GLY A 165 6.98 6.31 -11.83
CA GLY A 165 5.69 6.55 -12.46
C GLY A 165 5.82 7.21 -13.83
N TYR A 166 6.71 8.20 -13.95
CA TYR A 166 7.03 8.86 -15.21
C TYR A 166 7.64 7.90 -16.23
N ALA A 167 8.64 7.10 -15.81
CA ALA A 167 9.27 6.10 -16.68
C ALA A 167 8.25 5.09 -17.20
N PHE A 168 7.31 4.66 -16.34
CA PHE A 168 6.25 3.74 -16.73
C PHE A 168 5.29 4.37 -17.76
N ALA A 169 4.90 5.63 -17.56
CA ALA A 169 4.06 6.35 -18.53
C ALA A 169 4.74 6.46 -19.90
N LEU A 170 6.04 6.78 -19.94
CA LEU A 170 6.83 6.82 -21.18
C LEU A 170 6.89 5.46 -21.88
N ALA A 171 7.13 4.39 -21.12
CA ALA A 171 7.17 3.04 -21.66
C ALA A 171 5.85 2.63 -22.33
N ARG A 172 4.73 2.92 -21.66
CA ARG A 172 3.39 2.61 -22.19
C ARG A 172 3.01 3.47 -23.43
N LEU A 173 3.64 4.62 -23.58
CA LEU A 173 3.53 5.46 -24.80
C LEU A 173 4.48 5.00 -25.92
N GLY A 174 5.38 4.07 -25.67
CA GLY A 174 6.42 3.69 -26.64
C GLY A 174 7.46 4.80 -26.86
N ASP A 175 7.63 5.71 -25.89
CA ASP A 175 8.58 6.82 -26.01
C ASP A 175 10.01 6.31 -25.84
N GLY A 176 10.89 6.68 -26.79
CA GLY A 176 12.29 6.27 -26.79
C GLY A 176 13.10 6.72 -25.57
N SER A 177 12.60 7.68 -24.78
CA SER A 177 13.24 8.13 -23.54
C SER A 177 12.90 7.27 -22.32
N ALA A 178 12.02 6.26 -22.46
CA ALA A 178 11.60 5.39 -21.36
C ALA A 178 12.78 4.69 -20.68
N ASP A 179 13.73 4.18 -21.48
CA ASP A 179 14.91 3.48 -20.96
C ASP A 179 15.75 4.39 -20.04
N ALA A 180 16.06 5.61 -20.50
CA ALA A 180 16.80 6.59 -19.70
C ALA A 180 16.05 7.00 -18.44
N ALA A 181 14.71 7.11 -18.50
CA ALA A 181 13.89 7.42 -17.35
C ALA A 181 13.88 6.28 -16.31
N PHE A 182 13.83 5.02 -16.73
CA PHE A 182 13.98 3.88 -15.81
C PHE A 182 15.38 3.81 -15.19
N GLN A 183 16.44 4.03 -15.96
CA GLN A 183 17.80 4.10 -15.41
C GLN A 183 17.91 5.18 -14.34
N HIS A 184 17.33 6.36 -14.59
CA HIS A 184 17.28 7.44 -13.60
C HIS A 184 16.49 7.01 -12.35
N ALA A 185 15.31 6.42 -12.50
CA ALA A 185 14.50 5.91 -11.38
C ALA A 185 15.26 4.87 -10.53
N VAL A 186 16.04 4.00 -11.16
CA VAL A 186 16.90 3.02 -10.44
C VAL A 186 18.00 3.70 -9.64
N THR A 187 18.55 4.82 -10.13
CA THR A 187 19.61 5.56 -9.40
C THR A 187 19.08 6.39 -8.24
N THR A 188 17.85 6.89 -8.34
CA THR A 188 17.21 7.74 -7.31
C THR A 188 16.47 6.93 -6.25
N ALA A 189 15.94 5.76 -6.61
CA ALA A 189 15.19 4.93 -5.70
C ALA A 189 16.09 4.00 -4.86
N ASN A 190 15.78 3.93 -3.57
CA ASN A 190 16.39 2.96 -2.67
C ASN A 190 15.53 1.68 -2.62
N GLY A 191 16.11 0.54 -3.03
CA GLY A 191 15.44 -0.76 -2.90
C GLY A 191 15.09 -1.43 -4.23
N PRO A 192 14.45 -2.60 -4.18
CA PRO A 192 14.29 -3.50 -5.33
C PRO A 192 13.20 -3.09 -6.32
N VAL A 193 12.28 -2.18 -5.93
CA VAL A 193 11.06 -1.89 -6.70
C VAL A 193 11.39 -1.34 -8.09
N ALA A 194 12.21 -0.27 -8.16
CA ALA A 194 12.56 0.36 -9.42
C ALA A 194 13.34 -0.59 -10.34
N ARG A 195 14.28 -1.38 -9.78
CA ARG A 195 15.03 -2.38 -10.55
C ARG A 195 14.13 -3.48 -11.10
N CYS A 196 13.19 -3.99 -10.30
CA CYS A 196 12.24 -5.00 -10.78
C CYS A 196 11.33 -4.45 -11.88
N ARG A 197 10.87 -3.21 -11.75
CA ARG A 197 10.04 -2.56 -12.77
C ARG A 197 10.81 -2.29 -14.07
N TYR A 198 12.06 -1.86 -13.96
CA TYR A 198 12.92 -1.71 -15.12
C TYR A 198 13.22 -3.05 -15.79
N ALA A 199 13.50 -4.10 -15.01
CA ALA A 199 13.68 -5.44 -15.54
C ALA A 199 12.44 -5.95 -16.29
N GLN A 200 11.24 -5.73 -15.75
CA GLN A 200 9.99 -6.06 -16.44
C GLN A 200 9.86 -5.33 -17.79
N TYR A 201 10.16 -4.03 -17.82
CA TYR A 201 10.17 -3.27 -19.07
C TYR A 201 11.17 -3.81 -20.10
N LEU A 202 12.37 -4.18 -19.66
CA LEU A 202 13.39 -4.78 -20.54
C LEU A 202 12.94 -6.14 -21.07
N ASP A 203 12.32 -6.98 -20.25
CA ASP A 203 11.74 -8.27 -20.68
C ASP A 203 10.66 -8.07 -21.74
N GLU A 204 9.72 -7.13 -21.52
CA GLU A 204 8.67 -6.77 -22.48
C GLU A 204 9.27 -6.23 -23.80
N SER A 205 10.42 -5.56 -23.73
CA SER A 205 11.15 -5.03 -24.89
C SER A 205 12.06 -6.06 -25.57
N GLY A 206 12.06 -7.33 -25.10
CA GLY A 206 12.91 -8.41 -25.65
C GLY A 206 14.37 -8.38 -25.19
N ARG A 207 14.76 -7.46 -24.32
CA ARG A 207 16.12 -7.31 -23.77
C ARG A 207 16.33 -8.19 -22.53
N ARG A 208 16.07 -9.50 -22.70
CA ARG A 208 16.07 -10.48 -21.60
C ARG A 208 17.38 -10.57 -20.83
N HIS A 209 18.51 -10.43 -21.51
CA HIS A 209 19.82 -10.51 -20.84
C HIS A 209 19.98 -9.39 -19.81
N GLU A 210 19.64 -8.18 -20.17
CA GLU A 210 19.73 -7.02 -19.28
C GLU A 210 18.70 -7.08 -18.15
N ALA A 211 17.49 -7.55 -18.44
CA ALA A 211 16.49 -7.80 -17.41
C ALA A 211 16.99 -8.82 -16.38
N ARG A 212 17.62 -9.90 -16.85
CA ARG A 212 18.18 -10.94 -15.99
C ARG A 212 19.24 -10.41 -15.04
N GLU A 213 20.14 -9.55 -15.53
CA GLU A 213 21.17 -8.92 -14.69
C GLU A 213 20.56 -8.12 -13.55
N LEU A 214 19.50 -7.36 -13.82
CA LEU A 214 18.79 -6.59 -12.80
C LEU A 214 18.08 -7.50 -11.78
N TYR A 215 17.44 -8.58 -12.22
CA TYR A 215 16.83 -9.55 -11.29
C TYR A 215 17.90 -10.24 -10.43
N GLU A 216 19.06 -10.59 -10.97
CA GLU A 216 20.17 -11.17 -10.20
C GLU A 216 20.67 -10.19 -9.12
N GLN A 217 20.80 -8.90 -9.46
CA GLN A 217 21.15 -7.86 -8.48
C GLN A 217 20.11 -7.77 -7.35
N VAL A 218 18.81 -7.78 -7.67
CA VAL A 218 17.72 -7.76 -6.69
C VAL A 218 17.76 -9.00 -5.78
N VAL A 219 17.95 -10.18 -6.33
CA VAL A 219 18.05 -11.43 -5.54
C VAL A 219 19.27 -11.39 -4.62
N LYS A 220 20.42 -10.91 -5.11
CA LYS A 220 21.65 -10.74 -4.31
C LYS A 220 21.42 -9.75 -3.16
N GLU A 221 20.77 -8.60 -3.43
CA GLU A 221 20.40 -7.63 -2.41
C GLU A 221 19.50 -8.26 -1.34
N GLY A 222 18.46 -9.00 -1.74
CA GLY A 222 17.55 -9.67 -0.82
C GLY A 222 18.21 -10.70 0.11
N ARG A 223 19.27 -11.38 -0.35
CA ARG A 223 20.06 -12.29 0.48
C ARG A 223 20.88 -11.56 1.56
N LEU A 224 21.34 -10.35 1.26
CA LEU A 224 22.18 -9.54 2.15
C LEU A 224 21.37 -8.61 3.04
N ALA A 225 20.10 -8.36 2.70
CA ALA A 225 19.24 -7.42 3.39
C ALA A 225 18.90 -7.89 4.82
N PRO A 226 18.81 -6.97 5.80
CA PRO A 226 18.30 -7.26 7.14
C PRO A 226 16.89 -7.85 7.09
N ALA A 227 16.48 -8.62 8.12
CA ALA A 227 15.19 -9.30 8.17
C ALA A 227 14.00 -8.33 7.93
N HIS A 228 14.02 -7.17 8.60
CA HIS A 228 12.99 -6.15 8.43
C HIS A 228 12.84 -5.67 6.96
N THR A 229 13.97 -5.40 6.29
CA THR A 229 13.98 -4.97 4.88
C THR A 229 13.51 -6.09 3.95
N ARG A 230 13.90 -7.34 4.24
CA ARG A 230 13.41 -8.51 3.48
C ARG A 230 11.91 -8.68 3.60
N ASP A 231 11.36 -8.52 4.80
CA ASP A 231 9.91 -8.63 5.02
C ASP A 231 9.15 -7.53 4.29
N LEU A 232 9.67 -6.29 4.33
CA LEU A 232 9.08 -5.14 3.63
C LEU A 232 9.02 -5.34 2.11
N HIS A 233 10.09 -5.89 1.51
CA HIS A 233 10.23 -6.05 0.07
C HIS A 233 10.08 -7.50 -0.40
N LYS A 234 9.53 -8.39 0.43
CA LYS A 234 9.43 -9.84 0.18
C LYS A 234 8.82 -10.17 -1.18
N ALA A 235 7.77 -9.45 -1.58
CA ALA A 235 7.10 -9.67 -2.87
C ALA A 235 8.03 -9.41 -4.06
N TRP A 236 8.87 -8.37 -3.99
CA TRP A 236 9.79 -7.99 -5.05
C TRP A 236 10.97 -8.93 -5.17
N TYR A 237 11.55 -9.36 -4.03
CA TYR A 237 12.60 -10.38 -4.03
C TYR A 237 12.11 -11.72 -4.58
N ARG A 238 10.86 -12.08 -4.26
CA ARG A 238 10.23 -13.29 -4.81
C ARG A 238 9.99 -13.16 -6.30
N LEU A 239 9.44 -12.03 -6.77
CA LEU A 239 9.23 -11.75 -8.19
C LEU A 239 10.53 -11.92 -8.98
N ALA A 240 11.63 -11.29 -8.53
CA ALA A 240 12.92 -11.40 -9.18
C ALA A 240 13.45 -12.85 -9.21
N ALA A 241 13.30 -13.58 -8.11
CA ALA A 241 13.74 -14.98 -8.04
C ALA A 241 12.89 -15.90 -8.93
N ASP A 242 11.60 -15.64 -9.09
CA ASP A 242 10.72 -16.41 -9.96
C ASP A 242 10.99 -16.10 -11.44
N ALA A 243 11.24 -14.83 -11.79
CA ALA A 243 11.63 -14.42 -13.15
C ALA A 243 12.92 -15.13 -13.63
N LEU A 244 13.88 -15.33 -12.73
CA LEU A 244 15.14 -16.04 -13.07
C LEU A 244 14.99 -17.54 -13.32
N LYS A 245 13.86 -18.15 -12.94
CA LYS A 245 13.56 -19.57 -13.20
C LYS A 245 12.97 -19.79 -14.58
N THR A 246 12.42 -18.74 -15.17
CA THR A 246 11.83 -18.80 -16.52
C THR A 246 12.94 -18.67 -17.55
N PRO A 247 13.06 -19.59 -18.52
CA PRO A 247 14.15 -19.61 -19.51
C PRO A 247 14.08 -18.44 -20.48
#